data_b05128e6fd7325b9a4402f2335dda0b1
#
_entry.id   b05128e6fd7325b9a4402f2335dda0b1
#
_cell.length_a   1.000
_cell.length_b   1.000
_cell.length_c   1.000
_cell.angle_alpha   90.00
_cell.angle_beta   90.00
_cell.angle_gamma   90.00
#
_symmetry.space_group_name_H-M   'P 1'
#
loop_
_entity.id
_entity.type
_entity.pdbx_description
1 polymer ?
#
loop_
_entity_poly.entity_id
_entity_poly.type
_entity_poly.pdbx_seq_one_letter_code
_entity_poly.pdbx_strand_id
1 'polypeptide(L)'
;YLTNNLQQELLFQVLEGINSALTIQGAKLIGGHTLESRKIPEEPFALGIESSLTVNGIIDNKKYFWSKGGMKKGDQILISRPLGTGIIFAAFMNSKVKPYILDSVLKEMNKSQHDIVNYINQLTNINPHSKIVNACTDITGFGLLGHLSEMLESTNRDQLKMNLEPLKIILEMDNIPVYDGVKELLDQGFESTLAPSNEIFLQNID
;
A
#
# COMPACT_ATOMS: atom_id res chain seq x y z
N TYR A 1 17.47 -27.17 2.77
CA TYR A 1 18.32 -26.31 1.92
C TYR A 1 17.75 -26.34 0.50
N LEU A 2 17.43 -25.17 -0.05
CA LEU A 2 17.19 -25.06 -1.48
C LEU A 2 18.53 -25.35 -2.19
N THR A 3 18.50 -26.15 -3.24
CA THR A 3 19.67 -26.33 -4.09
C THR A 3 20.00 -25.01 -4.81
N ASN A 4 21.26 -24.77 -5.17
CA ASN A 4 21.65 -23.55 -5.90
C ASN A 4 20.80 -23.31 -7.16
N ASN A 5 20.38 -24.38 -7.84
CA ASN A 5 19.50 -24.28 -9.02
C ASN A 5 18.10 -23.75 -8.65
N LEU A 6 17.55 -24.16 -7.50
CA LEU A 6 16.24 -23.70 -7.07
C LEU A 6 16.27 -22.24 -6.62
N GLN A 7 17.36 -21.79 -5.98
CA GLN A 7 17.56 -20.38 -5.62
C GLN A 7 17.64 -19.50 -6.88
N GLN A 8 18.36 -19.94 -7.90
CA GLN A 8 18.45 -19.22 -9.17
C GLN A 8 17.09 -19.15 -9.88
N GLU A 9 16.34 -20.23 -9.89
CA GLU A 9 15.00 -20.27 -10.49
C GLU A 9 14.04 -19.31 -9.76
N LEU A 10 14.04 -19.31 -8.44
CA LEU A 10 13.21 -18.39 -7.64
C LEU A 10 13.60 -16.93 -7.88
N LEU A 11 14.90 -16.63 -7.94
CA LEU A 11 15.38 -15.29 -8.25
C LEU A 11 14.94 -14.86 -9.66
N PHE A 12 15.03 -15.74 -10.64
CA PHE A 12 14.59 -15.49 -12.01
C PHE A 12 13.09 -15.15 -12.04
N GLN A 13 12.25 -15.94 -11.36
CA GLN A 13 10.79 -15.68 -11.29
C GLN A 13 10.47 -14.35 -10.62
N VAL A 14 11.19 -13.97 -9.55
CA VAL A 14 11.03 -12.66 -8.90
C VAL A 14 11.39 -11.52 -9.88
N LEU A 15 12.52 -11.62 -10.56
CA LEU A 15 12.95 -10.60 -11.51
C LEU A 15 12.01 -10.51 -12.73
N GLU A 16 11.50 -11.64 -13.22
CA GLU A 16 10.52 -11.66 -14.29
C GLU A 16 9.21 -11.01 -13.88
N GLY A 17 8.72 -11.30 -12.66
CA GLY A 17 7.53 -10.65 -12.09
C GLY A 17 7.71 -9.14 -11.97
N ILE A 18 8.85 -8.69 -11.45
CA ILE A 18 9.19 -7.27 -11.36
C ILE A 18 9.20 -6.62 -12.75
N ASN A 19 9.90 -7.23 -13.71
CA ASN A 19 10.01 -6.68 -15.08
C ASN A 19 8.64 -6.64 -15.78
N SER A 20 7.79 -7.63 -15.59
CA SER A 20 6.43 -7.67 -16.14
C SER A 20 5.59 -6.51 -15.59
N ALA A 21 5.63 -6.27 -14.28
CA ALA A 21 4.92 -5.16 -13.66
C ALA A 21 5.44 -3.80 -14.13
N LEU A 22 6.75 -3.62 -14.27
CA LEU A 22 7.38 -2.38 -14.72
C LEU A 22 7.06 -2.09 -16.19
N THR A 23 7.04 -3.10 -17.04
CA THR A 23 6.77 -2.96 -18.48
C THR A 23 5.40 -2.33 -18.75
N ILE A 24 4.37 -2.73 -17.99
CA ILE A 24 3.01 -2.16 -18.09
C ILE A 24 3.02 -0.65 -17.77
N GLN A 25 3.93 -0.21 -16.90
CA GLN A 25 4.07 1.19 -16.49
C GLN A 25 5.02 2.00 -17.40
N GLY A 26 5.60 1.39 -18.42
CA GLY A 26 6.66 2.01 -19.21
C GLY A 26 7.96 2.25 -18.40
N ALA A 27 8.09 1.63 -17.22
CA ALA A 27 9.28 1.72 -16.40
C ALA A 27 10.27 0.60 -16.74
N LYS A 28 11.52 0.76 -16.33
CA LYS A 28 12.60 -0.21 -16.62
C LYS A 28 13.37 -0.53 -15.34
N LEU A 29 13.74 -1.78 -15.19
CA LEU A 29 14.73 -2.20 -14.20
C LEU A 29 16.12 -1.80 -14.72
N ILE A 30 16.77 -0.82 -14.10
CA ILE A 30 18.02 -0.23 -14.59
C ILE A 30 19.25 -0.75 -13.86
N GLY A 31 19.06 -1.52 -12.79
CA GLY A 31 20.16 -2.10 -12.03
C GLY A 31 19.67 -2.74 -10.75
N GLY A 32 20.59 -3.35 -10.03
CA GLY A 32 20.36 -3.99 -8.76
C GLY A 32 21.59 -4.74 -8.29
N HIS A 33 21.47 -5.32 -7.10
CA HIS A 33 22.50 -6.16 -6.52
C HIS A 33 21.87 -7.38 -5.87
N THR A 34 22.48 -8.52 -6.03
CA THR A 34 22.05 -9.77 -5.41
C THR A 34 23.13 -10.22 -4.43
N LEU A 35 22.76 -10.49 -3.22
CA LEU A 35 23.64 -10.99 -2.16
C LEU A 35 23.14 -12.36 -1.72
N GLU A 36 24.08 -13.27 -1.48
CA GLU A 36 23.81 -14.47 -0.72
C GLU A 36 24.02 -14.17 0.77
N SER A 37 22.94 -14.20 1.55
CA SER A 37 23.05 -13.99 2.99
C SER A 37 23.49 -15.28 3.69
N ARG A 38 24.29 -15.14 4.74
CA ARG A 38 24.62 -16.27 5.60
C ARG A 38 23.37 -16.66 6.38
N LYS A 39 23.14 -17.97 6.52
CA LYS A 39 22.03 -18.54 7.27
C LYS A 39 21.98 -17.98 8.69
N ILE A 40 20.79 -17.49 9.11
CA ILE A 40 20.51 -17.25 10.52
C ILE A 40 19.99 -18.58 11.08
N PRO A 41 20.71 -19.24 12.00
CA PRO A 41 20.35 -20.59 12.46
C PRO A 41 18.99 -20.68 13.14
N GLU A 42 18.42 -19.56 13.57
CA GLU A 42 17.20 -19.45 14.37
C GLU A 42 15.91 -19.33 13.54
N GLU A 43 16.01 -19.18 12.23
CA GLU A 43 14.83 -19.10 11.34
C GLU A 43 14.80 -20.27 10.35
N PRO A 44 14.34 -21.46 10.78
CA PRO A 44 14.40 -22.67 9.96
C PRO A 44 13.47 -22.66 8.74
N PHE A 45 12.54 -21.70 8.63
CA PHE A 45 11.49 -21.65 7.62
C PHE A 45 11.58 -20.46 6.67
N ALA A 46 12.56 -19.58 6.80
CA ALA A 46 12.76 -18.50 5.85
C ALA A 46 13.07 -19.09 4.48
N LEU A 47 12.25 -18.78 3.46
CA LEU A 47 12.50 -19.16 2.06
C LEU A 47 13.78 -18.53 1.52
N GLY A 48 14.41 -17.62 2.27
CA GLY A 48 15.73 -17.09 2.01
C GLY A 48 15.80 -16.11 0.84
N ILE A 49 14.66 -15.55 0.40
CA ILE A 49 14.65 -14.49 -0.61
C ILE A 49 13.99 -13.26 -0.01
N GLU A 50 14.78 -12.19 0.13
CA GLU A 50 14.30 -10.87 0.44
C GLU A 50 14.53 -9.96 -0.77
N SER A 51 13.60 -9.07 -1.05
CA SER A 51 13.74 -8.10 -2.14
C SER A 51 13.34 -6.71 -1.67
N SER A 52 14.08 -5.72 -2.12
CA SER A 52 13.78 -4.30 -1.92
C SER A 52 13.89 -3.57 -3.24
N LEU A 53 12.96 -2.68 -3.51
CA LEU A 53 12.91 -1.90 -4.74
C LEU A 53 12.99 -0.41 -4.42
N THR A 54 13.83 0.29 -5.18
CA THR A 54 13.84 1.75 -5.19
C THR A 54 13.34 2.24 -6.54
N VAL A 55 12.30 3.06 -6.54
CA VAL A 55 11.70 3.62 -7.75
C VAL A 55 12.05 5.09 -7.85
N ASN A 56 12.58 5.50 -9.00
CA ASN A 56 12.90 6.89 -9.31
C ASN A 56 12.11 7.31 -10.56
N GLY A 57 11.62 8.54 -10.57
CA GLY A 57 10.87 9.08 -11.68
C GLY A 57 11.08 10.58 -11.83
N ILE A 58 10.77 11.10 -13.02
CA ILE A 58 10.80 12.53 -13.34
C ILE A 58 9.37 13.02 -13.39
N ILE A 59 9.10 14.14 -12.73
CA ILE A 59 7.80 14.80 -12.75
C ILE A 59 7.91 16.01 -13.67
N ASP A 60 7.45 15.87 -14.91
CA ASP A 60 7.53 16.92 -15.91
C ASP A 60 6.55 18.07 -15.66
N ASN A 61 5.44 17.78 -14.99
CA ASN A 61 4.40 18.75 -14.71
C ASN A 61 3.87 18.63 -13.29
N LYS A 62 4.07 19.69 -12.48
CA LYS A 62 3.66 19.72 -11.06
C LYS A 62 2.16 19.50 -10.83
N LYS A 63 1.29 19.71 -11.83
CA LYS A 63 -0.15 19.46 -11.67
C LYS A 63 -0.49 17.98 -11.47
N TYR A 64 0.37 17.07 -11.91
CA TYR A 64 0.21 15.62 -11.72
C TYR A 64 0.92 15.10 -10.46
N PHE A 65 1.56 15.99 -9.71
CA PHE A 65 2.18 15.63 -8.45
C PHE A 65 1.14 15.64 -7.32
N TRP A 66 0.90 14.47 -6.75
CA TRP A 66 0.03 14.29 -5.61
C TRP A 66 0.89 14.16 -4.35
N SER A 67 0.88 15.21 -3.53
CA SER A 67 1.60 15.22 -2.26
C SER A 67 0.84 14.46 -1.18
N LYS A 68 1.53 14.01 -0.14
CA LYS A 68 0.91 13.40 1.02
C LYS A 68 0.05 14.40 1.81
N GLY A 69 0.48 15.66 1.94
CA GLY A 69 -0.29 16.75 2.54
C GLY A 69 -1.04 17.58 1.50
N GLY A 70 -1.89 18.50 1.99
CA GLY A 70 -2.66 19.43 1.17
C GLY A 70 -4.16 19.15 1.11
N MET A 71 -4.66 18.32 2.02
CA MET A 71 -6.10 18.09 2.20
C MET A 71 -6.84 19.38 2.47
N LYS A 72 -8.10 19.44 2.08
CA LYS A 72 -8.97 20.59 2.26
C LYS A 72 -10.28 20.19 2.95
N LYS A 73 -10.89 21.14 3.64
CA LYS A 73 -12.23 20.95 4.19
C LYS A 73 -13.22 20.62 3.06
N GLY A 74 -13.96 19.53 3.25
CA GLY A 74 -14.94 19.03 2.27
C GLY A 74 -14.38 18.03 1.28
N ASP A 75 -13.07 17.70 1.33
CA ASP A 75 -12.52 16.60 0.57
C ASP A 75 -13.16 15.27 0.99
N GLN A 76 -13.30 14.38 0.01
CA GLN A 76 -13.72 13.00 0.23
C GLN A 76 -12.52 12.07 0.12
N ILE A 77 -12.51 11.01 0.92
CA ILE A 77 -11.48 9.98 0.91
C ILE A 77 -11.90 8.90 -0.07
N LEU A 78 -11.07 8.65 -1.08
CA LEU A 78 -11.24 7.56 -2.02
C LEU A 78 -10.22 6.46 -1.72
N ILE A 79 -10.71 5.24 -1.51
CA ILE A 79 -9.89 4.04 -1.33
C ILE A 79 -9.99 3.23 -2.62
N SER A 80 -8.85 3.02 -3.29
CA SER A 80 -8.82 2.38 -4.62
C SER A 80 -8.97 0.86 -4.59
N ARG A 81 -8.81 0.24 -3.43
CA ARG A 81 -8.94 -1.22 -3.21
C ARG A 81 -9.47 -1.52 -1.82
N PRO A 82 -10.15 -2.67 -1.63
CA PRO A 82 -10.52 -3.11 -0.29
C PRO A 82 -9.31 -3.26 0.63
N LEU A 83 -9.53 -3.16 1.93
CA LEU A 83 -8.54 -3.35 2.98
C LEU A 83 -8.60 -4.77 3.55
N GLY A 84 -7.57 -5.14 4.34
CA GLY A 84 -7.56 -6.38 5.11
C GLY A 84 -6.59 -7.45 4.62
N THR A 85 -5.71 -7.15 3.65
CA THR A 85 -4.69 -8.09 3.17
C THR A 85 -3.83 -8.64 4.30
N GLY A 86 -3.42 -7.81 5.27
CA GLY A 86 -2.62 -8.23 6.42
C GLY A 86 -3.32 -9.25 7.30
N ILE A 87 -4.64 -9.13 7.48
CA ILE A 87 -5.47 -10.07 8.24
C ILE A 87 -5.56 -11.41 7.49
N ILE A 88 -5.81 -11.36 6.19
CA ILE A 88 -5.89 -12.56 5.34
C ILE A 88 -4.56 -13.31 5.35
N PHE A 89 -3.43 -12.63 5.22
CA PHE A 89 -2.12 -13.27 5.26
C PHE A 89 -1.79 -13.83 6.64
N ALA A 90 -2.10 -13.12 7.73
CA ALA A 90 -1.92 -13.64 9.09
C ALA A 90 -2.73 -14.91 9.33
N ALA A 91 -3.99 -14.94 8.91
CA ALA A 91 -4.84 -16.11 8.99
C ALA A 91 -4.38 -17.24 8.05
N PHE A 92 -3.86 -16.91 6.86
CA PHE A 92 -3.30 -17.88 5.93
C PHE A 92 -2.08 -18.60 6.51
N MET A 93 -1.17 -17.90 7.16
CA MET A 93 -0.03 -18.50 7.87
C MET A 93 -0.48 -19.52 8.95
N ASN A 94 -1.70 -19.36 9.47
CA ASN A 94 -2.33 -20.28 10.39
C ASN A 94 -3.26 -21.32 9.73
N SER A 95 -3.24 -21.42 8.39
CA SER A 95 -4.08 -22.34 7.59
C SER A 95 -5.60 -22.13 7.83
N LYS A 96 -6.04 -20.89 8.09
CA LYS A 96 -7.43 -20.51 8.37
C LYS A 96 -8.13 -19.78 7.23
N VAL A 97 -7.46 -19.59 6.11
CA VAL A 97 -8.03 -18.94 4.91
C VAL A 97 -8.37 -19.98 3.87
N LYS A 98 -9.55 -19.86 3.29
CA LYS A 98 -9.94 -20.69 2.14
C LYS A 98 -9.11 -20.29 0.92
N PRO A 99 -8.58 -21.25 0.13
CA PRO A 99 -7.67 -20.95 -0.98
C PRO A 99 -8.21 -19.92 -1.97
N TYR A 100 -9.51 -19.97 -2.30
CA TYR A 100 -10.10 -19.03 -3.26
C TYR A 100 -10.10 -17.58 -2.79
N ILE A 101 -10.16 -17.34 -1.46
CA ILE A 101 -10.06 -15.98 -0.88
C ILE A 101 -8.65 -15.45 -1.11
N LEU A 102 -7.63 -16.26 -0.78
CA LEU A 102 -6.23 -15.89 -1.02
C LEU A 102 -5.96 -15.60 -2.50
N ASP A 103 -6.43 -16.48 -3.39
CA ASP A 103 -6.26 -16.30 -4.84
C ASP A 103 -6.92 -15.00 -5.33
N SER A 104 -8.11 -14.66 -4.81
CA SER A 104 -8.80 -13.42 -5.15
C SER A 104 -7.98 -12.20 -4.72
N VAL A 105 -7.47 -12.20 -3.49
CA VAL A 105 -6.64 -11.11 -2.96
C VAL A 105 -5.35 -10.95 -3.75
N LEU A 106 -4.65 -12.04 -4.03
CA LEU A 106 -3.41 -12.01 -4.82
C LEU A 106 -3.66 -11.46 -6.24
N LYS A 107 -4.78 -11.85 -6.87
CA LYS A 107 -5.17 -11.30 -8.18
C LYS A 107 -5.41 -9.78 -8.11
N GLU A 108 -6.11 -9.31 -7.08
CA GLU A 108 -6.33 -7.87 -6.90
C GLU A 108 -5.03 -7.12 -6.60
N MET A 109 -4.15 -7.67 -5.77
CA MET A 109 -2.84 -7.07 -5.48
C MET A 109 -1.95 -6.96 -6.71
N ASN A 110 -2.06 -7.91 -7.63
CA ASN A 110 -1.28 -7.92 -8.88
C ASN A 110 -1.81 -6.95 -9.95
N LYS A 111 -3.00 -6.36 -9.78
CA LYS A 111 -3.51 -5.34 -10.70
C LYS A 111 -2.76 -4.03 -10.50
N SER A 112 -2.34 -3.42 -11.59
CA SER A 112 -1.74 -2.08 -11.55
C SER A 112 -2.78 -1.01 -11.21
N GLN A 113 -2.36 0.06 -10.53
CA GLN A 113 -3.14 1.29 -10.32
C GLN A 113 -3.04 2.27 -11.51
N HIS A 114 -2.33 1.89 -12.56
CA HIS A 114 -2.06 2.73 -13.72
C HIS A 114 -3.33 3.34 -14.34
N ASP A 115 -4.37 2.52 -14.52
CA ASP A 115 -5.60 2.97 -15.16
C ASP A 115 -6.34 4.02 -14.33
N ILE A 116 -6.35 3.87 -13.00
CA ILE A 116 -6.93 4.85 -12.08
C ILE A 116 -6.17 6.16 -12.16
N VAL A 117 -4.83 6.11 -12.13
CA VAL A 117 -3.97 7.29 -12.24
C VAL A 117 -4.19 8.01 -13.56
N ASN A 118 -4.24 7.26 -14.67
CA ASN A 118 -4.48 7.82 -16.00
C ASN A 118 -5.87 8.48 -16.09
N TYR A 119 -6.90 7.84 -15.55
CA TYR A 119 -8.24 8.40 -15.53
C TYR A 119 -8.30 9.72 -14.76
N ILE A 120 -7.71 9.78 -13.57
CA ILE A 120 -7.64 11.01 -12.77
C ILE A 120 -6.85 12.10 -13.51
N ASN A 121 -5.77 11.73 -14.16
CA ASN A 121 -4.97 12.68 -14.97
C ASN A 121 -5.78 13.23 -16.15
N GLN A 122 -6.59 12.40 -16.80
CA GLN A 122 -7.51 12.86 -17.86
C GLN A 122 -8.54 13.84 -17.31
N LEU A 123 -9.16 13.55 -16.17
CA LEU A 123 -10.09 14.49 -15.51
C LEU A 123 -9.42 15.81 -15.14
N THR A 124 -8.17 15.78 -14.69
CA THR A 124 -7.38 16.97 -14.38
C THR A 124 -7.11 17.81 -15.67
N ASN A 125 -6.96 17.16 -16.82
CA ASN A 125 -6.79 17.87 -18.10
C ASN A 125 -8.08 18.53 -18.59
N ILE A 126 -9.24 17.87 -18.38
CA ILE A 126 -10.55 18.42 -18.73
C ILE A 126 -10.87 19.64 -17.86
N ASN A 127 -10.44 19.64 -16.62
CA ASN A 127 -10.69 20.70 -15.65
C ASN A 127 -9.37 21.34 -15.16
N PRO A 128 -8.65 22.07 -16.02
CA PRO A 128 -7.28 22.52 -15.71
C PRO A 128 -7.19 23.53 -14.57
N HIS A 129 -8.31 24.14 -14.19
CA HIS A 129 -8.39 25.09 -13.07
C HIS A 129 -8.79 24.44 -11.73
N SER A 130 -9.10 23.14 -11.74
CA SER A 130 -9.52 22.39 -10.55
C SER A 130 -8.45 21.34 -10.19
N LYS A 131 -7.93 21.40 -8.98
CA LYS A 131 -7.09 20.32 -8.45
C LYS A 131 -8.01 19.23 -7.94
N ILE A 132 -8.11 18.11 -8.67
CA ILE A 132 -9.01 17.00 -8.37
C ILE A 132 -8.50 16.19 -7.18
N VAL A 133 -7.18 15.94 -7.10
CA VAL A 133 -6.54 15.22 -5.99
C VAL A 133 -5.74 16.22 -5.16
N ASN A 134 -6.19 16.52 -3.96
CA ASN A 134 -5.52 17.43 -3.04
C ASN A 134 -4.36 16.75 -2.30
N ALA A 135 -4.53 15.50 -1.89
CA ALA A 135 -3.52 14.70 -1.22
C ALA A 135 -3.65 13.22 -1.61
N CYS A 136 -2.56 12.48 -1.56
CA CYS A 136 -2.52 11.05 -1.89
C CYS A 136 -1.43 10.35 -1.09
N THR A 137 -1.69 9.11 -0.71
CA THR A 137 -0.72 8.19 -0.12
C THR A 137 -1.05 6.76 -0.54
N ASP A 138 -0.11 5.85 -0.41
CA ASP A 138 -0.35 4.41 -0.42
C ASP A 138 -0.76 3.93 0.97
N ILE A 139 -1.38 2.75 1.07
CA ILE A 139 -1.67 2.09 2.34
C ILE A 139 -0.83 0.83 2.41
N THR A 140 0.03 0.75 3.40
CA THR A 140 0.94 -0.37 3.65
C THR A 140 0.75 -0.92 5.07
N GLY A 141 1.80 -1.45 5.69
CA GLY A 141 1.75 -2.09 7.00
C GLY A 141 1.23 -1.23 8.15
N PHE A 142 1.32 0.10 8.06
CA PHE A 142 0.74 1.01 9.06
C PHE A 142 -0.80 1.11 9.00
N GLY A 143 -1.42 0.51 8.00
CA GLY A 143 -2.87 0.49 7.84
C GLY A 143 -3.46 1.85 7.49
N LEU A 144 -4.79 1.87 7.36
CA LEU A 144 -5.52 3.09 6.97
C LEU A 144 -5.26 4.26 7.93
N LEU A 145 -5.38 4.01 9.23
CA LEU A 145 -5.27 5.07 10.26
C LEU A 145 -3.87 5.66 10.31
N GLY A 146 -2.83 4.83 10.22
CA GLY A 146 -1.45 5.30 10.20
C GLY A 146 -1.18 6.25 9.03
N HIS A 147 -1.57 5.86 7.83
CA HIS A 147 -1.36 6.68 6.64
C HIS A 147 -2.24 7.93 6.60
N LEU A 148 -3.49 7.86 7.09
CA LEU A 148 -4.33 9.05 7.23
C LEU A 148 -3.80 10.02 8.28
N SER A 149 -3.27 9.51 9.40
CA SER A 149 -2.59 10.34 10.41
C SER A 149 -1.41 11.11 9.82
N GLU A 150 -0.56 10.44 9.06
CA GLU A 150 0.57 11.10 8.37
C GLU A 150 0.10 12.18 7.37
N MET A 151 -0.96 11.91 6.61
CA MET A 151 -1.54 12.88 5.67
C MET A 151 -2.10 14.10 6.42
N LEU A 152 -2.81 13.84 7.53
CA LEU A 152 -3.40 14.88 8.37
C LEU A 152 -2.34 15.74 9.04
N GLU A 153 -1.31 15.12 9.62
CA GLU A 153 -0.18 15.85 10.23
C GLU A 153 0.55 16.72 9.21
N SER A 154 0.82 16.18 8.01
CA SER A 154 1.47 16.93 6.94
C SER A 154 0.63 18.14 6.54
N THR A 155 -0.69 17.96 6.42
CA THR A 155 -1.63 19.04 6.08
C THR A 155 -1.72 20.07 7.20
N ASN A 156 -1.94 19.64 8.44
CA ASN A 156 -2.13 20.54 9.58
C ASN A 156 -0.87 21.32 9.93
N ARG A 157 0.32 20.75 9.69
CA ARG A 157 1.58 21.49 9.82
C ARG A 157 1.61 22.73 8.92
N ASP A 158 1.08 22.63 7.71
CA ASP A 158 1.03 23.75 6.78
C ASP A 158 -0.13 24.70 7.10
N GLN A 159 -1.28 24.20 7.56
CA GLN A 159 -2.40 25.00 8.05
C GLN A 159 -1.96 25.91 9.22
N LEU A 160 -1.25 25.36 10.20
CA LEU A 160 -0.74 26.10 11.35
C LEU A 160 0.24 27.21 10.95
N LYS A 161 1.12 26.98 9.98
CA LYS A 161 2.01 28.02 9.46
C LYS A 161 1.24 29.20 8.83
N MET A 162 0.03 28.93 8.32
CA MET A 162 -0.84 29.94 7.72
C MET A 162 -1.83 30.54 8.69
N ASN A 163 -1.76 30.21 10.01
CA ASN A 163 -2.72 30.57 11.04
C ASN A 163 -4.15 30.11 10.72
N LEU A 164 -4.31 28.94 10.09
CA LEU A 164 -5.59 28.33 9.81
C LEU A 164 -5.90 27.22 10.82
N GLU A 165 -7.20 26.95 11.03
CA GLU A 165 -7.66 25.88 11.91
C GLU A 165 -7.21 24.49 11.37
N PRO A 166 -6.75 23.59 12.26
CA PRO A 166 -6.42 22.23 11.90
C PRO A 166 -7.63 21.49 11.34
N LEU A 167 -7.40 20.67 10.34
CA LEU A 167 -8.41 19.76 9.79
C LEU A 167 -8.57 18.54 10.69
N LYS A 168 -9.76 17.94 10.61
CA LYS A 168 -10.09 16.62 11.17
C LYS A 168 -10.58 15.70 10.06
N ILE A 169 -10.38 14.40 10.25
CA ILE A 169 -10.90 13.35 9.36
C ILE A 169 -12.07 12.67 10.06
N ILE A 170 -13.17 12.49 9.36
CA ILE A 170 -14.32 11.72 9.81
C ILE A 170 -14.34 10.42 8.98
N LEU A 171 -14.31 9.28 9.64
CA LEU A 171 -14.39 7.97 9.01
C LEU A 171 -15.74 7.32 9.34
N GLU A 172 -16.48 6.99 8.30
CA GLU A 172 -17.68 6.17 8.40
C GLU A 172 -17.28 4.69 8.25
N MET A 173 -17.13 4.00 9.37
CA MET A 173 -16.55 2.65 9.43
C MET A 173 -17.27 1.65 8.52
N ASP A 174 -18.59 1.76 8.40
CA ASP A 174 -19.40 0.87 7.57
C ASP A 174 -19.15 1.06 6.06
N ASN A 175 -18.61 2.20 5.66
CA ASN A 175 -18.27 2.53 4.28
C ASN A 175 -16.84 2.15 3.88
N ILE A 176 -16.03 1.65 4.81
CA ILE A 176 -14.67 1.20 4.51
C ILE A 176 -14.73 -0.16 3.80
N PRO A 177 -14.29 -0.23 2.53
CA PRO A 177 -14.31 -1.50 1.79
C PRO A 177 -13.26 -2.45 2.36
N VAL A 178 -13.66 -3.69 2.60
CA VAL A 178 -12.77 -4.77 3.03
C VAL A 178 -12.91 -5.97 2.11
N TYR A 179 -11.86 -6.77 1.99
CA TYR A 179 -11.92 -8.02 1.22
C TYR A 179 -12.90 -9.01 1.84
N ASP A 180 -13.45 -9.89 0.99
CA ASP A 180 -14.30 -10.98 1.44
C ASP A 180 -13.58 -11.85 2.47
N GLY A 181 -14.29 -12.22 3.53
CA GLY A 181 -13.77 -13.03 4.62
C GLY A 181 -13.00 -12.26 5.71
N VAL A 182 -12.70 -10.97 5.52
CA VAL A 182 -11.96 -10.17 6.52
C VAL A 182 -12.77 -10.01 7.80
N LYS A 183 -14.06 -9.71 7.71
CA LYS A 183 -14.92 -9.53 8.89
C LYS A 183 -14.99 -10.81 9.72
N GLU A 184 -15.21 -11.95 9.05
CA GLU A 184 -15.26 -13.26 9.68
C GLU A 184 -13.93 -13.66 10.33
N LEU A 185 -12.80 -13.27 9.74
CA LEU A 185 -11.48 -13.51 10.32
C LEU A 185 -11.23 -12.63 11.55
N LEU A 186 -11.65 -11.37 11.53
CA LEU A 186 -11.62 -10.48 12.69
C LEU A 186 -12.46 -11.04 13.85
N ASP A 187 -13.67 -11.51 13.55
CA ASP A 187 -14.57 -12.14 14.56
C ASP A 187 -13.93 -13.40 15.17
N GLN A 188 -13.05 -14.08 14.44
CA GLN A 188 -12.26 -15.21 14.92
C GLN A 188 -10.98 -14.79 15.67
N GLY A 189 -10.72 -13.49 15.81
CA GLY A 189 -9.55 -12.96 16.52
C GLY A 189 -8.28 -12.89 15.69
N PHE A 190 -8.36 -12.97 14.35
CA PHE A 190 -7.20 -12.76 13.49
C PHE A 190 -6.98 -11.27 13.24
N GLU A 191 -5.76 -10.83 13.48
CA GLU A 191 -5.31 -9.47 13.23
C GLU A 191 -4.08 -9.50 12.30
N SER A 192 -3.77 -8.36 11.68
CA SER A 192 -2.52 -8.25 10.94
C SER A 192 -1.34 -8.32 11.90
N THR A 193 -0.20 -8.84 11.44
CA THR A 193 1.01 -8.95 12.28
C THR A 193 1.51 -7.60 12.80
N LEU A 194 1.13 -6.49 12.16
CA LEU A 194 1.48 -5.13 12.56
C LEU A 194 0.38 -4.43 13.36
N ALA A 195 -0.78 -5.06 13.58
CA ALA A 195 -1.89 -4.45 14.33
C ALA A 195 -1.47 -3.93 15.71
N PRO A 196 -0.73 -4.70 16.54
CA PRO A 196 -0.30 -4.20 17.85
C PRO A 196 0.57 -2.94 17.77
N SER A 197 1.44 -2.85 16.78
CA SER A 197 2.28 -1.65 16.57
C SER A 197 1.49 -0.45 16.08
N ASN A 198 0.34 -0.68 15.44
CA ASN A 198 -0.51 0.36 14.87
C ASN A 198 -1.51 0.92 15.88
N GLU A 199 -1.68 0.33 17.06
CA GLU A 199 -2.58 0.81 18.12
C GLU A 199 -2.27 2.25 18.54
N ILE A 200 -1.04 2.70 18.40
CA ILE A 200 -0.65 4.09 18.69
C ILE A 200 -1.48 5.11 17.90
N PHE A 201 -1.94 4.75 16.70
CA PHE A 201 -2.74 5.65 15.88
C PHE A 201 -4.19 5.79 16.37
N LEU A 202 -4.67 4.87 17.21
CA LEU A 202 -5.99 4.94 17.83
C LEU A 202 -6.08 6.08 18.87
N GLN A 203 -4.96 6.51 19.43
CA GLN A 203 -4.91 7.58 20.41
C GLN A 203 -5.31 8.95 19.82
N ASN A 204 -5.34 9.08 18.51
CA ASN A 204 -5.70 10.30 17.79
C ASN A 204 -7.16 10.30 17.29
N ILE A 205 -7.96 9.33 17.74
CA ILE A 205 -9.38 9.18 17.36
C ILE A 205 -10.22 9.64 18.54
N ASP A 206 -11.11 10.61 18.28
CA ASP A 206 -12.13 11.10 19.22
C ASP A 206 -13.37 10.20 19.20
#